data_bed3084abcbd0574ad9ffccaf6fa0a78
#
_entry.id   bed3084abcbd0574ad9ffccaf6fa0a78
#
_cell.length_a   1.000
_cell.length_b   1.000
_cell.length_c   1.000
_cell.angle_alpha   90.00
_cell.angle_beta   90.00
_cell.angle_gamma   90.00
#
_symmetry.space_group_name_H-M   'P 1'
#
loop_
_entity.id
_entity.type
_entity.pdbx_description
1 polymer ?
#
loop_
_entity_poly.entity_id
_entity_poly.type
_entity_poly.pdbx_seq_one_letter_code
_entity_poly.pdbx_strand_id
1 'polypeptide(L)'
;MLDVKILTGYPEMFPGGLAHSLMAKALKENIFKIETINLHDFGIDNRKSVDDEPFGGGPGMILRPDVVEKALLSVSNKQNLNSAKIYLTPSGSLLNQEKLGIFSKLDEIIILCGRFEGVDQRAIDVLGFEEVSIGNYVLAGGEIAAQVLLEGCIRLIPGVLGHPESLLEESFSNNLLEYPQYTRPQVWEDSQGNKHDVPEVLTSGHHGNIKKWRQDKSVDKTKKIRPDLIIKKKQEQD
;
A
#
# COMPACT_ATOMS: atom_id res chain seq x y z
N MET A 1 -2.57 17.75 -4.15
CA MET A 1 -1.20 17.19 -4.00
C MET A 1 -1.13 16.46 -2.68
N LEU A 2 -0.78 15.19 -2.70
CA LEU A 2 -0.63 14.41 -1.47
C LEU A 2 0.72 14.71 -0.80
N ASP A 3 0.69 15.14 0.47
CA ASP A 3 1.88 15.37 1.29
C ASP A 3 2.15 14.13 2.16
N VAL A 4 3.27 13.45 1.94
CA VAL A 4 3.65 12.25 2.67
C VAL A 4 4.84 12.54 3.59
N LYS A 5 4.66 12.28 4.89
CA LYS A 5 5.69 12.42 5.91
C LYS A 5 5.98 11.06 6.53
N ILE A 6 7.24 10.68 6.57
CA ILE A 6 7.66 9.34 6.99
C ILE A 6 8.60 9.45 8.19
N LEU A 7 8.12 9.04 9.36
CA LEU A 7 8.91 8.94 10.58
C LEU A 7 9.63 7.58 10.56
N THR A 8 10.94 7.59 10.40
CA THR A 8 11.74 6.37 10.20
C THR A 8 13.15 6.51 10.79
N GLY A 9 13.75 5.38 11.18
CA GLY A 9 15.18 5.32 11.51
C GLY A 9 16.12 5.20 10.29
N TYR A 10 15.53 5.02 9.07
CA TYR A 10 16.29 4.77 7.83
C TYR A 10 15.76 5.62 6.68
N PRO A 11 15.96 6.95 6.74
CA PRO A 11 15.46 7.87 5.70
C PRO A 11 16.00 7.57 4.29
N GLU A 12 17.18 6.99 4.18
CA GLU A 12 17.84 6.60 2.94
C GLU A 12 17.10 5.48 2.17
N MET A 13 16.15 4.78 2.81
CA MET A 13 15.30 3.80 2.13
C MET A 13 14.23 4.45 1.25
N PHE A 14 14.07 5.77 1.34
CA PHE A 14 13.07 6.52 0.55
C PHE A 14 13.72 7.46 -0.45
N PRO A 15 13.09 7.70 -1.59
CA PRO A 15 11.79 7.17 -2.00
C PRO A 15 11.80 5.69 -2.45
N GLY A 16 12.96 5.02 -2.53
CA GLY A 16 13.06 3.60 -2.86
C GLY A 16 12.43 3.28 -4.22
N GLY A 17 11.53 2.28 -4.27
CA GLY A 17 10.81 1.89 -5.50
C GLY A 17 9.98 3.02 -6.12
N LEU A 18 9.55 3.98 -5.32
CA LEU A 18 8.76 5.13 -5.79
C LEU A 18 9.59 6.14 -6.63
N ALA A 19 10.93 5.98 -6.70
CA ALA A 19 11.79 6.76 -7.59
C ALA A 19 11.77 6.28 -9.04
N HIS A 20 10.94 5.31 -9.41
CA HIS A 20 10.96 4.68 -10.73
C HIS A 20 9.60 4.74 -11.44
N SER A 21 9.63 4.63 -12.78
CA SER A 21 8.46 4.49 -13.65
C SER A 21 7.40 5.60 -13.42
N LEU A 22 6.13 5.23 -13.31
CA LEU A 22 4.99 6.13 -13.12
C LEU A 22 5.07 6.93 -11.82
N MET A 23 5.60 6.32 -10.75
CA MET A 23 5.76 6.99 -9.45
C MET A 23 6.81 8.11 -9.54
N ALA A 24 7.94 7.88 -10.22
CA ALA A 24 8.95 8.92 -10.46
C ALA A 24 8.40 10.10 -11.26
N LYS A 25 7.55 9.82 -12.27
CA LYS A 25 6.88 10.86 -13.04
C LYS A 25 5.93 11.68 -12.15
N ALA A 26 5.09 11.01 -11.36
CA ALA A 26 4.15 11.66 -10.46
C ALA A 26 4.86 12.52 -9.38
N LEU A 27 6.00 12.04 -8.86
CA LEU A 27 6.86 12.80 -7.93
C LEU A 27 7.42 14.07 -8.60
N LYS A 28 7.95 13.93 -9.82
CA LYS A 28 8.49 15.07 -10.60
C LYS A 28 7.42 16.11 -10.96
N GLU A 29 6.19 15.66 -11.22
CA GLU A 29 5.04 16.50 -11.53
C GLU A 29 4.36 17.06 -10.28
N ASN A 30 4.92 16.81 -9.08
CA ASN A 30 4.38 17.24 -7.79
C ASN A 30 2.92 16.79 -7.55
N ILE A 31 2.52 15.61 -8.04
CA ILE A 31 1.23 15.00 -7.70
C ILE A 31 1.25 14.56 -6.23
N PHE A 32 2.40 14.10 -5.78
CA PHE A 32 2.71 13.86 -4.37
C PHE A 32 4.13 14.32 -4.04
N LYS A 33 4.42 14.48 -2.75
CA LYS A 33 5.77 14.69 -2.22
C LYS A 33 6.04 13.76 -1.05
N ILE A 34 7.30 13.45 -0.81
CA ILE A 34 7.77 12.65 0.33
C ILE A 34 8.78 13.47 1.10
N GLU A 35 8.55 13.56 2.40
CA GLU A 35 9.50 14.09 3.39
C GLU A 35 9.81 12.98 4.39
N THR A 36 11.08 12.67 4.60
CA THR A 36 11.53 11.70 5.60
C THR A 36 12.03 12.42 6.83
N ILE A 37 11.60 11.97 7.99
CA ILE A 37 11.97 12.48 9.30
C ILE A 37 12.77 11.40 10.02
N ASN A 38 14.04 11.67 10.27
CA ASN A 38 14.91 10.72 10.94
C ASN A 38 14.63 10.70 12.44
N LEU A 39 14.12 9.57 12.96
CA LEU A 39 13.84 9.39 14.38
C LEU A 39 15.09 9.61 15.26
N HIS A 40 16.29 9.30 14.77
CA HIS A 40 17.54 9.51 15.49
C HIS A 40 17.83 10.98 15.78
N ASP A 41 17.25 11.92 15.03
CA ASP A 41 17.44 13.36 15.31
C ASP A 41 16.69 13.81 16.58
N PHE A 42 15.76 12.99 17.06
CA PHE A 42 14.98 13.19 18.28
C PHE A 42 15.40 12.27 19.43
N GLY A 43 16.47 11.50 19.24
CA GLY A 43 17.01 10.59 20.25
C GLY A 43 17.48 11.33 21.52
N ILE A 44 17.50 10.61 22.65
CA ILE A 44 17.56 11.20 24.00
C ILE A 44 18.95 11.36 24.57
N ASP A 45 19.99 10.89 24.05
CA ASP A 45 21.35 10.96 24.61
C ASP A 45 22.38 11.33 23.55
N ASN A 46 23.66 11.33 23.95
CA ASN A 46 24.76 11.58 23.02
C ASN A 46 24.87 10.51 21.92
N ARG A 47 24.22 9.35 22.10
CA ARG A 47 24.15 8.26 21.13
C ARG A 47 22.92 8.36 20.23
N LYS A 48 22.03 9.33 20.51
CA LYS A 48 20.74 9.51 19.83
C LYS A 48 19.89 8.25 19.88
N SER A 49 19.80 7.63 21.07
CA SER A 49 19.01 6.41 21.31
C SER A 49 17.53 6.69 21.09
N VAL A 50 16.89 5.85 20.26
CA VAL A 50 15.48 5.98 19.89
C VAL A 50 14.61 4.92 20.53
N ASP A 51 15.21 3.91 21.15
CA ASP A 51 14.62 2.68 21.68
C ASP A 51 15.10 2.39 23.10
N ASP A 52 14.39 1.51 23.80
CA ASP A 52 14.74 1.07 25.15
C ASP A 52 14.19 -0.33 25.43
N GLU A 53 14.60 -0.96 26.51
CA GLU A 53 14.15 -2.28 26.93
C GLU A 53 12.65 -2.33 27.24
N PRO A 54 11.93 -3.42 26.86
CA PRO A 54 10.51 -3.54 27.16
C PRO A 54 10.24 -3.72 28.65
N PHE A 55 9.24 -3.02 29.19
CA PHE A 55 8.71 -3.34 30.52
C PHE A 55 8.12 -4.75 30.53
N GLY A 56 8.40 -5.49 31.59
CA GLY A 56 8.04 -6.90 31.71
C GLY A 56 9.13 -7.85 31.23
N GLY A 57 10.21 -7.33 30.66
CA GLY A 57 11.34 -8.12 30.14
C GLY A 57 11.04 -8.73 28.79
N GLY A 58 12.00 -9.46 28.26
CA GLY A 58 11.93 -10.10 26.94
C GLY A 58 13.11 -9.66 26.06
N PRO A 59 13.33 -10.35 24.93
CA PRO A 59 14.35 -9.95 23.97
C PRO A 59 13.92 -8.73 23.15
N GLY A 60 14.89 -8.00 22.62
CA GLY A 60 14.67 -6.89 21.71
C GLY A 60 14.45 -5.54 22.41
N MET A 61 14.11 -4.54 21.64
CA MET A 61 13.96 -3.14 22.05
C MET A 61 12.63 -2.59 21.53
N ILE A 62 12.14 -1.51 22.10
CA ILE A 62 10.89 -0.84 21.71
C ILE A 62 11.19 0.63 21.44
N LEU A 63 10.66 1.18 20.34
CA LEU A 63 10.74 2.60 20.04
C LEU A 63 10.05 3.43 21.13
N ARG A 64 10.76 4.41 21.62
CA ARG A 64 10.34 5.26 22.75
C ARG A 64 9.23 6.23 22.36
N PRO A 65 8.22 6.42 23.23
CA PRO A 65 7.08 7.29 22.96
C PRO A 65 7.46 8.77 22.85
N ASP A 66 8.41 9.24 23.65
CA ASP A 66 8.88 10.63 23.64
C ASP A 66 9.65 11.00 22.37
N VAL A 67 10.37 10.05 21.77
CA VAL A 67 11.03 10.21 20.46
C VAL A 67 9.99 10.33 19.35
N VAL A 68 9.00 9.42 19.34
CA VAL A 68 7.92 9.41 18.34
C VAL A 68 7.11 10.69 18.43
N GLU A 69 6.76 11.16 19.64
CA GLU A 69 6.03 12.41 19.85
C GLU A 69 6.78 13.62 19.30
N LYS A 70 8.07 13.77 19.65
CA LYS A 70 8.89 14.89 19.17
C LYS A 70 9.00 14.90 17.64
N ALA A 71 9.22 13.73 17.02
CA ALA A 71 9.30 13.60 15.58
C ALA A 71 7.95 13.97 14.93
N LEU A 72 6.83 13.51 15.48
CA LEU A 72 5.50 13.85 14.98
C LEU A 72 5.22 15.36 15.11
N LEU A 73 5.53 15.97 16.25
CA LEU A 73 5.31 17.39 16.49
C LEU A 73 6.14 18.29 15.56
N SER A 74 7.31 17.84 15.11
CA SER A 74 8.15 18.60 14.17
C SER A 74 7.50 18.81 12.80
N VAL A 75 6.55 17.95 12.41
CA VAL A 75 5.92 17.95 11.09
C VAL A 75 4.41 18.08 11.09
N SER A 76 3.77 17.96 12.27
CA SER A 76 2.31 18.05 12.36
C SER A 76 1.83 19.47 12.11
N ASN A 77 1.03 19.64 11.06
CA ASN A 77 0.29 20.86 10.84
C ASN A 77 -1.11 20.72 11.47
N LYS A 78 -1.34 21.40 12.60
CA LYS A 78 -2.61 21.35 13.36
C LYS A 78 -3.84 21.79 12.56
N GLN A 79 -3.66 22.37 11.38
CA GLN A 79 -4.75 22.88 10.54
C GLN A 79 -5.22 21.92 9.46
N ASN A 80 -4.51 20.81 9.24
CA ASN A 80 -4.89 19.86 8.19
C ASN A 80 -5.88 18.82 8.75
N LEU A 81 -7.17 19.02 8.48
CA LEU A 81 -8.24 18.12 8.93
C LEU A 81 -8.40 16.88 8.04
N ASN A 82 -7.87 16.91 6.80
CA ASN A 82 -7.95 15.81 5.84
C ASN A 82 -6.63 15.03 5.82
N SER A 83 -6.24 14.49 6.97
CA SER A 83 -4.98 13.77 7.14
C SER A 83 -5.16 12.45 7.89
N ALA A 84 -4.23 11.52 7.68
CA ALA A 84 -4.14 10.28 8.45
C ALA A 84 -2.75 10.12 9.07
N LYS A 85 -2.70 9.54 10.27
CA LYS A 85 -1.49 9.07 10.93
C LYS A 85 -1.52 7.55 10.96
N ILE A 86 -0.57 6.90 10.34
CA ILE A 86 -0.55 5.45 10.12
C ILE A 86 0.70 4.84 10.75
N TYR A 87 0.51 3.85 11.60
CA TYR A 87 1.56 2.99 12.09
C TYR A 87 1.49 1.63 11.37
N LEU A 88 2.58 1.25 10.71
CA LEU A 88 2.65 -0.01 9.96
C LEU A 88 3.12 -1.14 10.87
N THR A 89 2.23 -2.08 11.14
CA THR A 89 2.44 -3.20 12.06
C THR A 89 1.70 -4.45 11.59
N PRO A 90 2.23 -5.67 11.82
CA PRO A 90 1.52 -6.91 11.49
C PRO A 90 0.20 -7.09 12.25
N SER A 91 0.06 -6.47 13.44
CA SER A 91 -1.13 -6.53 14.30
C SER A 91 -2.27 -5.60 13.87
N GLY A 92 -2.01 -4.69 12.92
CA GLY A 92 -2.98 -3.72 12.46
C GLY A 92 -4.10 -4.30 11.59
N SER A 93 -5.10 -3.47 11.30
CA SER A 93 -6.18 -3.79 10.36
C SER A 93 -5.63 -3.98 8.95
N LEU A 94 -6.13 -5.00 8.24
CA LEU A 94 -5.59 -5.35 6.92
C LEU A 94 -5.84 -4.26 5.88
N LEU A 95 -4.78 -3.84 5.21
CA LEU A 95 -4.82 -2.94 4.05
C LEU A 95 -5.53 -3.64 2.88
N ASN A 96 -6.48 -2.96 2.29
CA ASN A 96 -7.22 -3.42 1.11
C ASN A 96 -7.41 -2.27 0.11
N GLN A 97 -7.96 -2.57 -1.06
CA GLN A 97 -8.16 -1.59 -2.14
C GLN A 97 -9.08 -0.44 -1.73
N GLU A 98 -10.11 -0.70 -0.93
CA GLU A 98 -11.02 0.32 -0.41
C GLU A 98 -10.29 1.31 0.49
N LYS A 99 -9.48 0.82 1.43
CA LYS A 99 -8.67 1.63 2.34
C LYS A 99 -7.63 2.47 1.58
N LEU A 100 -6.99 1.89 0.55
CA LEU A 100 -6.11 2.65 -0.35
C LEU A 100 -6.85 3.76 -1.08
N GLY A 101 -8.09 3.51 -1.52
CA GLY A 101 -8.96 4.52 -2.13
C GLY A 101 -9.36 5.66 -1.18
N ILE A 102 -9.50 5.38 0.12
CA ILE A 102 -9.72 6.42 1.13
C ILE A 102 -8.44 7.25 1.31
N PHE A 103 -7.30 6.59 1.52
CA PHE A 103 -6.02 7.26 1.73
C PHE A 103 -5.58 8.11 0.53
N SER A 104 -5.87 7.67 -0.71
CA SER A 104 -5.53 8.42 -1.94
C SER A 104 -6.23 9.78 -2.06
N LYS A 105 -7.29 10.02 -1.28
CA LYS A 105 -8.06 11.27 -1.27
C LYS A 105 -7.64 12.24 -0.17
N LEU A 106 -6.70 11.85 0.66
CA LEU A 106 -6.19 12.70 1.73
C LEU A 106 -5.23 13.77 1.17
N ASP A 107 -5.10 14.85 1.92
CA ASP A 107 -4.11 15.90 1.64
C ASP A 107 -2.76 15.58 2.27
N GLU A 108 -2.77 14.85 3.40
CA GLU A 108 -1.55 14.49 4.13
C GLU A 108 -1.66 13.07 4.69
N ILE A 109 -0.54 12.33 4.61
CA ILE A 109 -0.37 11.05 5.31
C ILE A 109 0.94 11.09 6.09
N ILE A 110 0.88 10.85 7.40
CA ILE A 110 2.04 10.70 8.26
C ILE A 110 2.20 9.21 8.57
N ILE A 111 3.32 8.61 8.18
CA ILE A 111 3.58 7.18 8.37
C ILE A 111 4.67 7.00 9.42
N LEU A 112 4.41 6.20 10.45
CA LEU A 112 5.41 5.73 11.40
C LEU A 112 5.87 4.34 10.97
N CYS A 113 7.17 4.22 10.67
CA CYS A 113 7.82 2.96 10.38
C CYS A 113 8.39 2.37 11.67
N GLY A 114 7.77 1.33 12.20
CA GLY A 114 8.27 0.60 13.36
C GLY A 114 9.51 -0.22 13.03
N ARG A 115 10.36 -0.41 14.03
CA ARG A 115 11.52 -1.29 14.03
C ARG A 115 11.56 -2.08 15.34
N PHE A 116 12.52 -2.97 15.46
CA PHE A 116 12.73 -3.78 16.66
C PHE A 116 11.49 -4.63 16.99
N GLU A 117 11.06 -4.65 18.26
CA GLU A 117 9.84 -5.34 18.71
C GLU A 117 8.57 -4.46 18.59
N GLY A 118 8.70 -3.25 18.05
CA GLY A 118 7.59 -2.33 17.81
C GLY A 118 7.78 -0.96 18.44
N VAL A 119 6.65 -0.31 18.69
CA VAL A 119 6.56 1.05 19.24
C VAL A 119 5.81 0.99 20.58
N ASP A 120 6.19 1.82 21.54
CA ASP A 120 5.46 1.94 22.80
C ASP A 120 3.99 2.26 22.54
N GLN A 121 3.08 1.41 23.04
CA GLN A 121 1.65 1.49 22.75
C GLN A 121 1.06 2.84 23.15
N ARG A 122 1.59 3.49 24.19
CA ARG A 122 1.13 4.82 24.60
C ARG A 122 1.31 5.88 23.53
N ALA A 123 2.37 5.76 22.69
CA ALA A 123 2.55 6.67 21.56
C ALA A 123 1.47 6.45 20.50
N ILE A 124 1.13 5.20 20.22
CA ILE A 124 0.10 4.86 19.23
C ILE A 124 -1.26 5.40 19.67
N ASP A 125 -1.67 5.11 20.92
CA ASP A 125 -2.97 5.47 21.46
C ASP A 125 -3.14 6.99 21.61
N VAL A 126 -2.16 7.66 22.25
CA VAL A 126 -2.23 9.08 22.60
C VAL A 126 -2.07 9.98 21.37
N LEU A 127 -1.17 9.61 20.45
CA LEU A 127 -0.92 10.41 19.25
C LEU A 127 -1.91 10.10 18.12
N GLY A 128 -2.75 9.08 18.29
CA GLY A 128 -3.85 8.72 17.38
C GLY A 128 -3.36 8.14 16.06
N PHE A 129 -2.41 7.21 16.10
CA PHE A 129 -2.02 6.44 14.94
C PHE A 129 -3.02 5.32 14.65
N GLU A 130 -3.41 5.17 13.40
CA GLU A 130 -4.13 4.00 12.92
C GLU A 130 -3.14 2.87 12.64
N GLU A 131 -3.35 1.70 13.25
CA GLU A 131 -2.54 0.51 13.01
C GLU A 131 -2.99 -0.21 11.73
N VAL A 132 -2.07 -0.36 10.77
CA VAL A 132 -2.33 -0.95 9.46
C VAL A 132 -1.32 -2.06 9.15
N SER A 133 -1.84 -3.21 8.71
CA SER A 133 -1.06 -4.38 8.28
C SER A 133 -1.15 -4.54 6.76
N ILE A 134 -0.04 -4.85 6.10
CA ILE A 134 -0.02 -5.17 4.66
C ILE A 134 -0.18 -6.67 4.38
N GLY A 135 -0.36 -7.50 5.40
CA GLY A 135 -0.56 -8.95 5.25
C GLY A 135 -0.14 -9.75 6.47
N ASN A 136 -0.48 -11.03 6.46
CA ASN A 136 -0.23 -11.97 7.55
C ASN A 136 1.23 -12.51 7.51
N TYR A 137 2.19 -11.63 7.63
CA TYR A 137 3.62 -11.95 7.70
C TYR A 137 4.37 -10.81 8.41
N VAL A 138 5.57 -11.11 8.90
CA VAL A 138 6.40 -10.15 9.64
C VAL A 138 7.57 -9.71 8.76
N LEU A 139 7.84 -8.40 8.73
CA LEU A 139 9.00 -7.78 8.10
C LEU A 139 9.97 -7.27 9.17
N ALA A 140 11.20 -7.01 8.77
CA ALA A 140 12.22 -6.44 9.66
C ALA A 140 11.95 -4.98 10.08
N GLY A 141 11.00 -4.31 9.41
CA GLY A 141 10.61 -2.92 9.69
C GLY A 141 9.48 -2.44 8.80
N GLY A 142 8.97 -1.25 9.12
CA GLY A 142 7.81 -0.66 8.43
C GLY A 142 8.11 -0.01 7.08
N GLU A 143 9.37 0.21 6.72
CA GLU A 143 9.74 1.02 5.54
C GLU A 143 9.28 0.41 4.22
N ILE A 144 9.42 -0.90 4.05
CA ILE A 144 8.93 -1.60 2.84
C ILE A 144 7.41 -1.61 2.82
N ALA A 145 6.77 -1.81 3.98
CA ALA A 145 5.32 -1.72 4.10
C ALA A 145 4.79 -0.32 3.73
N ALA A 146 5.53 0.74 4.11
CA ALA A 146 5.22 2.12 3.73
C ALA A 146 5.28 2.31 2.21
N GLN A 147 6.29 1.75 1.53
CA GLN A 147 6.38 1.82 0.06
C GLN A 147 5.21 1.08 -0.61
N VAL A 148 4.78 -0.08 -0.10
CA VAL A 148 3.61 -0.81 -0.61
C VAL A 148 2.32 0.00 -0.46
N LEU A 149 2.08 0.57 0.73
CA LEU A 149 0.93 1.43 0.98
C LEU A 149 0.92 2.64 0.05
N LEU A 150 2.06 3.33 -0.05
CA LEU A 150 2.19 4.55 -0.86
C LEU A 150 2.02 4.27 -2.35
N GLU A 151 2.61 3.20 -2.88
CA GLU A 151 2.42 2.83 -4.29
C GLU A 151 0.95 2.56 -4.58
N GLY A 152 0.28 1.79 -3.71
CA GLY A 152 -1.15 1.51 -3.83
C GLY A 152 -2.02 2.76 -3.78
N CYS A 153 -1.70 3.74 -2.92
CA CYS A 153 -2.41 5.01 -2.84
C CYS A 153 -2.14 5.92 -4.04
N ILE A 154 -0.86 6.15 -4.34
CA ILE A 154 -0.43 7.15 -5.33
C ILE A 154 -0.95 6.79 -6.71
N ARG A 155 -0.95 5.50 -7.11
CA ARG A 155 -1.49 5.08 -8.40
C ARG A 155 -2.97 5.39 -8.59
N LEU A 156 -3.74 5.60 -7.50
CA LEU A 156 -5.16 5.96 -7.54
C LEU A 156 -5.39 7.47 -7.66
N ILE A 157 -4.36 8.29 -7.49
CA ILE A 157 -4.47 9.74 -7.63
C ILE A 157 -4.65 10.09 -9.11
N PRO A 158 -5.64 10.95 -9.47
CA PRO A 158 -5.83 11.39 -10.84
C PRO A 158 -4.55 11.96 -11.46
N GLY A 159 -4.23 11.53 -12.69
CA GLY A 159 -3.05 11.96 -13.43
C GLY A 159 -1.80 11.08 -13.27
N VAL A 160 -1.79 10.12 -12.34
CA VAL A 160 -0.67 9.17 -12.19
C VAL A 160 -0.72 8.10 -13.27
N LEU A 161 -1.88 7.47 -13.48
CA LEU A 161 -2.08 6.49 -14.56
C LEU A 161 -2.47 7.19 -15.86
N GLY A 162 -1.87 6.75 -16.97
CA GLY A 162 -2.16 7.31 -18.29
C GLY A 162 -3.58 7.00 -18.81
N HIS A 163 -4.18 5.93 -18.33
CA HIS A 163 -5.53 5.45 -18.69
C HIS A 163 -6.34 5.18 -17.42
N PRO A 164 -7.12 6.15 -16.93
CA PRO A 164 -7.95 5.97 -15.72
C PRO A 164 -8.98 4.83 -15.84
N GLU A 165 -9.39 4.50 -17.07
CA GLU A 165 -10.33 3.41 -17.35
C GLU A 165 -9.77 2.04 -16.94
N SER A 166 -8.43 1.88 -16.89
CA SER A 166 -7.79 0.63 -16.44
C SER A 166 -8.15 0.28 -14.98
N LEU A 167 -8.44 1.27 -14.14
CA LEU A 167 -8.88 1.07 -12.76
C LEU A 167 -10.27 0.42 -12.65
N LEU A 168 -11.10 0.49 -13.70
CA LEU A 168 -12.48 0.00 -13.65
C LEU A 168 -12.58 -1.53 -13.76
N GLU A 169 -11.62 -2.17 -14.43
CA GLU A 169 -11.61 -3.63 -14.68
C GLU A 169 -10.52 -4.37 -13.89
N GLU A 170 -9.80 -3.70 -13.01
CA GLU A 170 -8.74 -4.31 -12.20
C GLU A 170 -9.28 -5.26 -11.12
N SER A 171 -8.39 -6.11 -10.60
CA SER A 171 -8.69 -6.96 -9.44
C SER A 171 -9.18 -6.11 -8.27
N PHE A 172 -10.19 -6.63 -7.58
CA PHE A 172 -10.93 -6.00 -6.48
C PHE A 172 -11.94 -4.93 -6.89
N SER A 173 -11.94 -4.46 -8.14
CA SER A 173 -13.06 -3.74 -8.70
C SER A 173 -14.28 -4.68 -8.73
N ASN A 174 -15.43 -4.24 -8.22
CA ASN A 174 -16.65 -5.05 -8.15
C ASN A 174 -16.49 -6.40 -7.36
N ASN A 175 -15.56 -6.49 -6.42
CA ASN A 175 -15.26 -7.69 -5.64
C ASN A 175 -14.89 -8.93 -6.50
N LEU A 176 -14.24 -8.72 -7.62
CA LEU A 176 -13.76 -9.78 -8.51
C LEU A 176 -12.25 -9.66 -8.73
N LEU A 177 -11.62 -10.79 -9.05
CA LEU A 177 -10.27 -10.80 -9.61
C LEU A 177 -10.35 -10.53 -11.12
N GLU A 178 -9.33 -9.87 -11.65
CA GLU A 178 -9.21 -9.61 -13.08
C GLU A 178 -9.11 -10.92 -13.89
N TYR A 179 -9.71 -10.92 -15.07
CA TYR A 179 -9.62 -12.01 -16.04
C TYR A 179 -8.19 -12.22 -16.55
N PRO A 180 -7.87 -13.40 -17.14
CA PRO A 180 -6.54 -13.64 -17.70
C PRO A 180 -6.29 -12.76 -18.93
N GLN A 181 -5.12 -12.12 -18.97
CA GLN A 181 -4.67 -11.25 -20.05
C GLN A 181 -3.82 -12.03 -21.05
N TYR A 182 -3.94 -11.68 -22.33
CA TYR A 182 -3.18 -12.24 -23.44
C TYR A 182 -2.59 -11.14 -24.30
N THR A 183 -1.40 -11.37 -24.84
CA THR A 183 -0.70 -10.46 -25.74
C THR A 183 -0.08 -11.22 -26.92
N ARG A 184 0.66 -10.54 -27.76
CA ARG A 184 1.38 -11.14 -28.90
C ARG A 184 2.58 -11.97 -28.44
N PRO A 185 2.93 -13.03 -29.20
CA PRO A 185 2.35 -13.49 -30.45
C PRO A 185 1.00 -14.20 -30.24
N GLN A 186 0.14 -14.27 -31.30
CA GLN A 186 -1.17 -14.94 -31.22
C GLN A 186 -1.02 -16.44 -30.98
N VAL A 187 0.01 -17.07 -31.56
CA VAL A 187 0.41 -18.44 -31.29
C VAL A 187 1.80 -18.40 -30.69
N TRP A 188 1.94 -18.82 -29.45
CA TRP A 188 3.23 -18.94 -28.79
C TRP A 188 3.68 -20.39 -28.75
N GLU A 189 4.87 -20.67 -29.27
CA GLU A 189 5.51 -22.00 -29.21
C GLU A 189 6.49 -22.00 -28.02
N ASP A 190 6.28 -22.93 -27.10
CA ASP A 190 7.16 -23.09 -25.95
C ASP A 190 8.49 -23.78 -26.31
N SER A 191 9.43 -23.87 -25.37
CA SER A 191 10.74 -24.47 -25.57
C SER A 191 10.72 -25.97 -25.88
N GLN A 192 9.56 -26.64 -25.75
CA GLN A 192 9.34 -28.04 -26.06
C GLN A 192 8.66 -28.25 -27.42
N GLY A 193 8.33 -27.16 -28.13
CA GLY A 193 7.64 -27.17 -29.40
C GLY A 193 6.11 -27.25 -29.31
N ASN A 194 5.52 -27.09 -28.12
CA ASN A 194 4.06 -27.06 -27.98
C ASN A 194 3.53 -25.68 -28.34
N LYS A 195 2.41 -25.64 -29.06
CA LYS A 195 1.75 -24.40 -29.46
C LYS A 195 0.62 -24.03 -28.50
N HIS A 196 0.60 -22.77 -28.12
CA HIS A 196 -0.38 -22.18 -27.21
C HIS A 196 -1.06 -21.00 -27.89
N ASP A 197 -2.35 -21.12 -28.13
CA ASP A 197 -3.14 -20.10 -28.84
C ASP A 197 -3.80 -19.12 -27.87
N VAL A 198 -3.95 -17.88 -28.33
CA VAL A 198 -4.87 -16.91 -27.68
C VAL A 198 -6.30 -17.39 -27.91
N PRO A 199 -7.22 -17.34 -26.90
CA PRO A 199 -8.61 -17.69 -27.09
C PRO A 199 -9.26 -16.95 -28.26
N GLU A 200 -9.90 -17.70 -29.19
CA GLU A 200 -10.49 -17.17 -30.43
C GLU A 200 -11.44 -16.00 -30.21
N VAL A 201 -12.21 -16.02 -29.09
CA VAL A 201 -13.13 -14.94 -28.76
C VAL A 201 -12.43 -13.59 -28.64
N LEU A 202 -11.16 -13.55 -28.19
CA LEU A 202 -10.38 -12.32 -28.02
C LEU A 202 -9.87 -11.76 -29.35
N THR A 203 -9.82 -12.57 -30.41
CA THR A 203 -9.39 -12.18 -31.75
C THR A 203 -10.57 -11.95 -32.72
N SER A 204 -11.81 -12.23 -32.27
CA SER A 204 -13.03 -12.19 -33.09
C SER A 204 -13.51 -10.79 -33.48
N GLY A 205 -13.07 -9.74 -32.78
CA GLY A 205 -13.59 -8.38 -32.95
C GLY A 205 -14.99 -8.13 -32.35
N HIS A 206 -15.67 -9.15 -31.82
CA HIS A 206 -17.00 -9.04 -31.22
C HIS A 206 -16.94 -8.53 -29.78
N HIS A 207 -17.00 -7.22 -29.57
CA HIS A 207 -16.86 -6.60 -28.25
C HIS A 207 -17.81 -7.16 -27.18
N GLY A 208 -19.07 -7.47 -27.55
CA GLY A 208 -20.04 -8.09 -26.63
C GLY A 208 -19.61 -9.46 -26.13
N ASN A 209 -19.13 -10.33 -27.03
CA ASN A 209 -18.63 -11.66 -26.68
C ASN A 209 -17.35 -11.58 -25.85
N ILE A 210 -16.46 -10.66 -26.19
CA ILE A 210 -15.22 -10.39 -25.42
C ILE A 210 -15.57 -9.96 -24.00
N LYS A 211 -16.49 -9.00 -23.83
CA LYS A 211 -16.92 -8.53 -22.49
C LYS A 211 -17.52 -9.66 -21.66
N LYS A 212 -18.39 -10.47 -22.26
CA LYS A 212 -18.98 -11.63 -21.57
C LYS A 212 -17.90 -12.63 -21.17
N TRP A 213 -17.00 -13.01 -22.06
CA TRP A 213 -15.89 -13.91 -21.78
C TRP A 213 -15.01 -13.42 -20.61
N ARG A 214 -14.64 -12.13 -20.61
CA ARG A 214 -13.88 -11.49 -19.53
C ARG A 214 -14.60 -11.62 -18.20
N GLN A 215 -15.90 -11.30 -18.16
CA GLN A 215 -16.73 -11.41 -16.98
C GLN A 215 -16.80 -12.86 -16.46
N ASP A 216 -17.05 -13.82 -17.34
CA ASP A 216 -17.12 -15.26 -16.97
C ASP A 216 -15.78 -15.72 -16.38
N LYS A 217 -14.66 -15.36 -17.03
CA LYS A 217 -13.31 -15.69 -16.54
C LYS A 217 -12.95 -15.03 -15.20
N SER A 218 -13.36 -13.79 -14.98
CA SER A 218 -13.19 -13.11 -13.69
C SER A 218 -13.95 -13.85 -12.58
N VAL A 219 -15.21 -14.21 -12.82
CA VAL A 219 -16.03 -14.96 -11.85
C VAL A 219 -15.43 -16.32 -11.56
N ASP A 220 -15.04 -17.09 -12.57
CA ASP A 220 -14.45 -18.42 -12.40
C ASP A 220 -13.12 -18.36 -11.62
N LYS A 221 -12.24 -17.41 -11.96
CA LYS A 221 -10.98 -17.19 -11.26
C LYS A 221 -11.21 -16.81 -9.80
N THR A 222 -12.18 -15.91 -9.55
CA THR A 222 -12.50 -15.45 -8.20
C THR A 222 -13.06 -16.59 -7.35
N LYS A 223 -13.99 -17.39 -7.89
CA LYS A 223 -14.52 -18.57 -7.20
C LYS A 223 -13.43 -19.55 -6.79
N LYS A 224 -12.44 -19.74 -7.66
CA LYS A 224 -11.35 -20.71 -7.44
C LYS A 224 -10.30 -20.20 -6.43
N ILE A 225 -9.93 -18.93 -6.49
CA ILE A 225 -8.76 -18.38 -5.76
C ILE A 225 -9.18 -17.55 -4.54
N ARG A 226 -10.23 -16.75 -4.67
CA ARG A 226 -10.72 -15.82 -3.65
C ARG A 226 -12.24 -15.88 -3.50
N PRO A 227 -12.79 -17.05 -3.06
CA PRO A 227 -14.22 -17.22 -2.87
C PRO A 227 -14.83 -16.26 -1.83
N ASP A 228 -14.00 -15.78 -0.89
CA ASP A 228 -14.35 -14.78 0.12
C ASP A 228 -14.89 -13.47 -0.49
N LEU A 229 -14.38 -13.04 -1.64
CA LEU A 229 -14.82 -11.82 -2.32
C LEU A 229 -16.27 -11.92 -2.84
N ILE A 230 -16.69 -13.12 -3.24
CA ILE A 230 -18.06 -13.35 -3.76
C ILE A 230 -19.06 -13.38 -2.59
N ILE A 231 -18.69 -13.92 -1.45
CA ILE A 231 -19.53 -13.97 -0.26
C ILE A 231 -19.81 -12.54 0.23
N LYS A 232 -18.78 -11.70 0.30
CA LYS A 232 -18.89 -10.29 0.70
C LYS A 232 -19.89 -9.53 -0.19
N LYS A 233 -19.84 -9.73 -1.50
CA LYS A 233 -20.76 -9.10 -2.45
C LYS A 233 -22.23 -9.43 -2.21
N LYS A 234 -22.55 -10.63 -1.74
CA LYS A 234 -23.94 -11.04 -1.41
C LYS A 234 -24.46 -10.34 -0.16
N GLN A 235 -23.59 -10.13 0.84
CA GLN A 235 -23.97 -9.47 2.10
C GLN A 235 -24.16 -7.94 1.95
N GLU A 236 -23.57 -7.33 0.94
CA GLU A 236 -23.74 -5.89 0.63
C GLU A 236 -25.01 -5.62 -0.20
N GLN A 237 -25.70 -6.65 -0.72
CA GLN A 237 -26.91 -6.55 -1.54
C GLN A 237 -28.20 -6.96 -0.79
N ASP A 238 -28.05 -7.54 0.41
CA ASP A 238 -29.13 -7.85 1.35
C ASP A 238 -29.24 -6.76 2.43
#